data_4e362b2927c02bc2d002d9cbdc165166
#
_entry.id   4e362b2927c02bc2d002d9cbdc165166
#
_cell.length_a   1.000
_cell.length_b   1.000
_cell.length_c   1.000
_cell.angle_alpha   90.00
_cell.angle_beta   90.00
_cell.angle_gamma   90.00
#
_symmetry.space_group_name_H-M   'P 1'
#
loop_
_entity.id
_entity.type
_entity.pdbx_description
1 polymer ?
#
loop_
_entity_poly.entity_id
_entity_poly.type
_entity_poly.pdbx_seq_one_letter_code
_entity_poly.pdbx_strand_id
1 'polypeptide(L)'
;MKRIISAAVTAGFSLLPGNMTAARAADITVLSSNGLKAAVVELVPQFEKETGHKLVFTWGASNLLVKQIEGGEAFDVVIVTPALIKNLVKQGKVVDGSAVDLARVGVGVAVKQGAPKPDIHTVDAFKQTLLNAKAVAYTTAGQSGQHFIGVLEKLGIAEQVKAKAKTTPGGAVAEFVAKGEADVAIQLIPELASVPGVEVVGPLPAEIQTYIVLTGGIGTNAKDKVGAQALIKYLKTPAAISVIKAKGMEPG
;
A
#
# COMPACT_ATOMS: atom_id res chain seq x y z
N MET A 1 -51.31 -70.24 33.20
CA MET A 1 -50.36 -69.87 32.11
C MET A 1 -50.47 -68.42 31.86
N LYS A 2 -49.53 -67.59 32.36
CA LYS A 2 -49.50 -66.15 32.21
C LYS A 2 -48.46 -65.85 31.12
N ARG A 3 -48.91 -65.20 30.02
CA ARG A 3 -48.06 -64.69 28.98
C ARG A 3 -47.61 -63.27 29.34
N ILE A 4 -46.29 -63.06 29.44
CA ILE A 4 -45.68 -61.77 29.65
C ILE A 4 -45.37 -61.22 28.24
N ILE A 5 -45.94 -60.01 27.91
CA ILE A 5 -45.63 -59.28 26.66
C ILE A 5 -44.61 -58.22 27.06
N SER A 6 -43.36 -58.37 26.54
CA SER A 6 -42.33 -57.33 26.63
C SER A 6 -42.53 -56.32 25.52
N ALA A 7 -42.76 -55.05 25.90
CA ALA A 7 -42.77 -53.92 24.99
C ALA A 7 -41.32 -53.37 24.88
N ALA A 8 -40.75 -53.43 23.67
CA ALA A 8 -39.51 -52.78 23.36
C ALA A 8 -39.74 -51.31 23.02
N VAL A 9 -39.20 -50.41 23.83
CA VAL A 9 -39.19 -48.95 23.57
C VAL A 9 -37.95 -48.63 22.72
N THR A 10 -38.18 -48.35 21.44
CA THR A 10 -37.15 -47.86 20.54
C THR A 10 -37.05 -46.36 20.70
N ALA A 11 -36.04 -45.85 21.39
CA ALA A 11 -35.71 -44.43 21.46
C ALA A 11 -35.06 -43.99 20.14
N GLY A 12 -35.86 -43.33 19.29
CA GLY A 12 -35.38 -42.69 18.06
C GLY A 12 -34.56 -41.45 18.41
N PHE A 13 -33.26 -41.50 18.21
CA PHE A 13 -32.35 -40.34 18.30
C PHE A 13 -32.47 -39.53 17.00
N SER A 14 -33.33 -38.51 16.98
CA SER A 14 -33.44 -37.57 15.87
C SER A 14 -32.23 -36.65 15.89
N LEU A 15 -31.24 -36.93 15.05
CA LEU A 15 -30.17 -35.97 14.69
C LEU A 15 -30.83 -34.81 13.88
N LEU A 16 -31.08 -33.69 14.55
CA LEU A 16 -31.34 -32.44 13.86
C LEU A 16 -30.11 -32.02 13.10
N PRO A 17 -30.17 -31.79 11.76
CA PRO A 17 -29.06 -31.18 11.04
C PRO A 17 -28.94 -29.75 11.57
N GLY A 18 -27.89 -29.48 12.35
CA GLY A 18 -27.49 -28.14 12.71
C GLY A 18 -27.22 -27.36 11.42
N ASN A 19 -28.06 -26.40 11.07
CA ASN A 19 -27.78 -25.41 10.08
C ASN A 19 -26.52 -24.66 10.55
N MET A 20 -25.34 -25.11 10.12
CA MET A 20 -24.16 -24.26 10.12
C MET A 20 -24.44 -23.15 9.10
N THR A 21 -25.06 -22.06 9.54
CA THR A 21 -25.00 -20.80 8.82
C THR A 21 -23.50 -20.48 8.72
N ALA A 22 -22.91 -20.74 7.57
CA ALA A 22 -21.59 -20.21 7.25
C ALA A 22 -21.69 -18.70 7.49
N ALA A 23 -21.04 -18.21 8.54
CA ALA A 23 -20.95 -16.78 8.78
C ALA A 23 -20.38 -16.19 7.50
N ARG A 24 -21.20 -15.41 6.79
CA ARG A 24 -20.74 -14.71 5.58
C ARG A 24 -19.59 -13.83 6.03
N ALA A 25 -18.40 -14.11 5.50
CA ALA A 25 -17.23 -13.31 5.80
C ALA A 25 -17.53 -11.85 5.45
N ALA A 26 -17.29 -10.96 6.40
CA ALA A 26 -17.59 -9.53 6.24
C ALA A 26 -16.61 -8.88 5.26
N ASP A 27 -17.03 -7.78 4.65
CA ASP A 27 -16.12 -6.94 3.87
C ASP A 27 -15.11 -6.27 4.81
N ILE A 28 -13.82 -6.35 4.46
CA ILE A 28 -12.72 -5.71 5.19
C ILE A 28 -12.39 -4.40 4.47
N THR A 29 -12.61 -3.28 5.14
CA THR A 29 -12.29 -1.95 4.61
C THR A 29 -10.81 -1.63 4.88
N VAL A 30 -10.05 -1.35 3.82
CA VAL A 30 -8.62 -1.12 3.88
C VAL A 30 -8.28 0.27 3.33
N LEU A 31 -7.70 1.14 4.16
CA LEU A 31 -7.10 2.39 3.73
C LEU A 31 -5.60 2.17 3.52
N SER A 32 -5.13 2.21 2.29
CA SER A 32 -3.75 1.82 1.96
C SER A 32 -3.00 2.84 1.11
N SER A 33 -1.74 3.04 1.47
CA SER A 33 -0.78 3.78 0.64
C SER A 33 -0.68 3.17 -0.76
N ASN A 34 -0.66 4.05 -1.78
CA ASN A 34 -0.47 3.66 -3.17
C ASN A 34 0.81 2.84 -3.39
N GLY A 35 1.84 3.03 -2.57
CA GLY A 35 3.11 2.32 -2.69
C GLY A 35 3.00 0.79 -2.61
N LEU A 36 1.95 0.26 -1.95
CA LEU A 36 1.71 -1.19 -1.87
C LEU A 36 0.72 -1.70 -2.93
N LYS A 37 0.03 -0.80 -3.65
CA LYS A 37 -1.08 -1.13 -4.53
C LYS A 37 -0.75 -2.22 -5.54
N ALA A 38 0.41 -2.10 -6.23
CA ALA A 38 0.81 -3.03 -7.29
C ALA A 38 0.93 -4.49 -6.80
N ALA A 39 1.40 -4.70 -5.56
CA ALA A 39 1.48 -6.03 -4.98
C ALA A 39 0.12 -6.51 -4.47
N VAL A 40 -0.59 -5.65 -3.75
CA VAL A 40 -1.87 -6.04 -3.13
C VAL A 40 -2.92 -6.41 -4.16
N VAL A 41 -3.07 -5.65 -5.25
CA VAL A 41 -4.03 -5.97 -6.32
C VAL A 41 -3.81 -7.36 -6.91
N GLU A 42 -2.56 -7.83 -7.00
CA GLU A 42 -2.24 -9.19 -7.45
C GLU A 42 -2.58 -10.25 -6.38
N LEU A 43 -2.45 -9.91 -5.10
CA LEU A 43 -2.67 -10.82 -3.97
C LEU A 43 -4.15 -10.97 -3.56
N VAL A 44 -4.98 -9.94 -3.81
CA VAL A 44 -6.39 -9.89 -3.39
C VAL A 44 -7.20 -11.11 -3.84
N PRO A 45 -7.17 -11.54 -5.12
CA PRO A 45 -8.02 -12.66 -5.57
C PRO A 45 -7.76 -13.96 -4.81
N GLN A 46 -6.50 -14.22 -4.46
CA GLN A 46 -6.14 -15.43 -3.73
C GLN A 46 -6.56 -15.33 -2.27
N PHE A 47 -6.32 -14.20 -1.60
CA PHE A 47 -6.77 -13.97 -0.24
C PHE A 47 -8.30 -14.12 -0.11
N GLU A 48 -9.06 -13.50 -1.00
CA GLU A 48 -10.52 -13.58 -1.01
C GLU A 48 -11.02 -15.01 -1.24
N LYS A 49 -10.35 -15.76 -2.13
CA LYS A 49 -10.67 -17.17 -2.38
C LYS A 49 -10.41 -18.08 -1.17
N GLU A 50 -9.29 -17.84 -0.48
CA GLU A 50 -8.86 -18.68 0.67
C GLU A 50 -9.68 -18.39 1.93
N THR A 51 -10.08 -17.14 2.13
CA THR A 51 -10.72 -16.71 3.38
C THR A 51 -12.22 -16.47 3.28
N GLY A 52 -12.74 -16.26 2.07
CA GLY A 52 -14.12 -15.86 1.84
C GLY A 52 -14.42 -14.38 2.12
N HIS A 53 -13.49 -13.63 2.71
CA HIS A 53 -13.62 -12.18 2.91
C HIS A 53 -13.56 -11.44 1.57
N LYS A 54 -14.14 -10.23 1.55
CA LYS A 54 -13.97 -9.26 0.47
C LYS A 54 -13.16 -8.08 0.96
N LEU A 55 -12.23 -7.59 0.12
CA LEU A 55 -11.41 -6.44 0.44
C LEU A 55 -11.89 -5.20 -0.29
N VAL A 56 -12.22 -4.16 0.46
CA VAL A 56 -12.65 -2.86 -0.08
C VAL A 56 -11.56 -1.83 0.19
N PHE A 57 -10.90 -1.36 -0.87
CA PHE A 57 -9.75 -0.47 -0.75
C PHE A 57 -10.09 0.99 -1.02
N THR A 58 -9.58 1.86 -0.15
CA THR A 58 -9.34 3.28 -0.43
C THR A 58 -7.84 3.50 -0.57
N TRP A 59 -7.41 3.91 -1.77
CA TRP A 59 -6.00 4.15 -2.08
C TRP A 59 -5.66 5.63 -1.99
N GLY A 60 -4.47 5.97 -1.46
CA GLY A 60 -4.07 7.35 -1.34
C GLY A 60 -2.62 7.55 -0.87
N ALA A 61 -2.19 8.81 -0.82
CA ALA A 61 -0.98 9.17 -0.10
C ALA A 61 -1.20 9.02 1.41
N SER A 62 -0.22 8.47 2.14
CA SER A 62 -0.36 8.14 3.56
C SER A 62 -0.88 9.31 4.42
N ASN A 63 -0.38 10.52 4.19
CA ASN A 63 -0.83 11.71 4.93
C ASN A 63 -2.30 12.07 4.65
N LEU A 64 -2.79 11.85 3.43
CA LEU A 64 -4.18 12.11 3.06
C LEU A 64 -5.12 11.07 3.68
N LEU A 65 -4.73 9.80 3.69
CA LEU A 65 -5.49 8.74 4.35
C LEU A 65 -5.63 8.99 5.86
N VAL A 66 -4.55 9.43 6.51
CA VAL A 66 -4.61 9.77 7.94
C VAL A 66 -5.56 10.93 8.20
N LYS A 67 -5.59 11.96 7.36
CA LYS A 67 -6.57 13.05 7.47
C LYS A 67 -8.01 12.55 7.32
N GLN A 68 -8.29 11.59 6.45
CA GLN A 68 -9.62 10.96 6.33
C GLN A 68 -10.00 10.23 7.63
N ILE A 69 -9.07 9.45 8.20
CA ILE A 69 -9.27 8.76 9.48
C ILE A 69 -9.51 9.75 10.62
N GLU A 70 -8.76 10.84 10.67
CA GLU A 70 -8.95 11.92 11.65
C GLU A 70 -10.30 12.61 11.48
N GLY A 71 -10.78 12.72 10.25
CA GLY A 71 -12.12 13.20 9.88
C GLY A 71 -13.27 12.22 10.15
N GLY A 72 -12.97 11.01 10.65
CA GLY A 72 -14.00 10.01 11.02
C GLY A 72 -14.21 8.89 10.01
N GLU A 73 -13.41 8.77 8.96
CA GLU A 73 -13.48 7.66 8.02
C GLU A 73 -13.26 6.33 8.75
N ALA A 74 -14.17 5.38 8.54
CA ALA A 74 -14.14 4.06 9.16
C ALA A 74 -13.22 3.12 8.36
N PHE A 75 -12.47 2.27 9.05
CA PHE A 75 -11.59 1.28 8.45
C PHE A 75 -11.36 0.08 9.37
N ASP A 76 -11.05 -1.07 8.78
CA ASP A 76 -10.61 -2.26 9.50
C ASP A 76 -9.09 -2.36 9.52
N VAL A 77 -8.44 -2.08 8.38
CA VAL A 77 -6.98 -2.05 8.24
C VAL A 77 -6.52 -0.72 7.64
N VAL A 78 -5.45 -0.15 8.19
CA VAL A 78 -4.75 0.98 7.60
C VAL A 78 -3.31 0.59 7.28
N ILE A 79 -2.81 0.96 6.09
CA ILE A 79 -1.43 0.70 5.66
C ILE A 79 -0.80 2.04 5.26
N VAL A 80 0.03 2.58 6.17
CA VAL A 80 0.70 3.87 6.04
C VAL A 80 2.11 3.76 6.63
N THR A 81 2.83 4.89 6.79
CA THR A 81 4.18 4.85 7.38
C THR A 81 4.16 4.59 8.90
N PRO A 82 5.25 4.02 9.48
CA PRO A 82 5.33 3.70 10.92
C PRO A 82 5.02 4.89 11.83
N ALA A 83 5.54 6.08 11.48
CA ALA A 83 5.29 7.29 12.27
C ALA A 83 3.81 7.67 12.30
N LEU A 84 3.09 7.51 11.20
CA LEU A 84 1.65 7.76 11.10
C LEU A 84 0.86 6.70 11.87
N ILE A 85 1.24 5.41 11.79
CA ILE A 85 0.64 4.36 12.62
C ILE A 85 0.80 4.69 14.11
N LYS A 86 2.00 5.07 14.54
CA LYS A 86 2.26 5.46 15.94
C LYS A 86 1.37 6.63 16.39
N ASN A 87 1.13 7.60 15.52
CA ASN A 87 0.22 8.71 15.82
C ASN A 87 -1.23 8.26 15.94
N LEU A 88 -1.70 7.37 15.04
CA LEU A 88 -3.05 6.81 15.11
C LEU A 88 -3.26 5.94 16.35
N VAL A 89 -2.24 5.20 16.80
CA VAL A 89 -2.27 4.45 18.08
C VAL A 89 -2.44 5.43 19.26
N LYS A 90 -1.64 6.51 19.31
CA LYS A 90 -1.76 7.55 20.37
C LYS A 90 -3.16 8.21 20.38
N GLN A 91 -3.80 8.33 19.24
CA GLN A 91 -5.16 8.86 19.09
C GLN A 91 -6.25 7.82 19.41
N GLY A 92 -5.88 6.57 19.75
CA GLY A 92 -6.82 5.48 20.00
C GLY A 92 -7.57 5.00 18.76
N LYS A 93 -7.08 5.29 17.55
CA LYS A 93 -7.70 4.92 16.27
C LYS A 93 -7.17 3.59 15.71
N VAL A 94 -5.95 3.20 16.10
CA VAL A 94 -5.32 1.92 15.77
C VAL A 94 -5.03 1.15 17.06
N VAL A 95 -5.27 -0.16 17.05
CA VAL A 95 -5.03 -1.05 18.18
C VAL A 95 -3.53 -1.08 18.49
N ASP A 96 -3.17 -0.83 19.74
CA ASP A 96 -1.78 -0.94 20.18
C ASP A 96 -1.25 -2.36 20.02
N GLY A 97 0.01 -2.49 19.58
CA GLY A 97 0.64 -3.77 19.28
C GLY A 97 0.19 -4.43 17.97
N SER A 98 -0.75 -3.84 17.19
CA SER A 98 -1.16 -4.38 15.90
C SER A 98 -0.29 -3.94 14.71
N ALA A 99 0.67 -3.06 14.93
CA ALA A 99 1.56 -2.53 13.89
C ALA A 99 2.51 -3.60 13.35
N VAL A 100 2.52 -3.80 12.01
CA VAL A 100 3.39 -4.76 11.32
C VAL A 100 3.98 -4.13 10.07
N ASP A 101 5.29 -4.11 9.94
CA ASP A 101 5.95 -3.66 8.72
C ASP A 101 5.75 -4.68 7.61
N LEU A 102 5.20 -4.24 6.48
CA LEU A 102 4.79 -5.08 5.36
C LEU A 102 5.76 -5.01 4.19
N ALA A 103 6.23 -3.82 3.87
CA ALA A 103 7.15 -3.58 2.77
C ALA A 103 8.02 -2.35 3.00
N ARG A 104 9.16 -2.31 2.29
CA ARG A 104 10.02 -1.13 2.15
C ARG A 104 10.12 -0.77 0.68
N VAL A 105 9.94 0.50 0.36
CA VAL A 105 9.80 0.98 -1.02
C VAL A 105 10.77 2.12 -1.27
N GLY A 106 11.64 1.97 -2.25
CA GLY A 106 12.58 3.01 -2.66
C GLY A 106 11.91 4.08 -3.52
N VAL A 107 12.45 5.29 -3.46
CA VAL A 107 12.11 6.39 -4.39
C VAL A 107 12.93 6.21 -5.65
N GLY A 108 12.33 6.45 -6.80
CA GLY A 108 12.99 6.31 -8.09
C GLY A 108 12.65 7.41 -9.08
N VAL A 109 13.26 7.28 -10.23
CA VAL A 109 13.13 8.16 -11.39
C VAL A 109 12.52 7.37 -12.54
N ALA A 110 11.60 7.99 -13.27
CA ALA A 110 11.06 7.43 -14.49
C ALA A 110 11.03 8.47 -15.61
N VAL A 111 11.11 7.97 -16.83
CA VAL A 111 11.00 8.73 -18.08
C VAL A 111 9.91 8.13 -18.97
N LYS A 112 9.55 8.82 -20.05
CA LYS A 112 8.66 8.26 -21.05
C LYS A 112 9.30 7.02 -21.69
N GLN A 113 8.51 5.99 -21.91
CA GLN A 113 8.97 4.76 -22.56
C GLN A 113 9.63 5.07 -23.91
N GLY A 114 10.85 4.53 -24.11
CA GLY A 114 11.64 4.77 -25.31
C GLY A 114 12.41 6.11 -25.34
N ALA A 115 12.27 6.97 -24.34
CA ALA A 115 13.10 8.15 -24.20
C ALA A 115 14.51 7.77 -23.71
N PRO A 116 15.56 8.55 -24.05
CA PRO A 116 16.89 8.35 -23.49
C PRO A 116 16.87 8.36 -21.96
N LYS A 117 17.46 7.35 -21.34
CA LYS A 117 17.60 7.31 -19.87
C LYS A 117 18.68 8.28 -19.43
N PRO A 118 18.36 9.26 -18.58
CA PRO A 118 19.37 10.14 -18.03
C PRO A 118 20.30 9.37 -17.06
N ASP A 119 21.52 9.86 -16.93
CA ASP A 119 22.41 9.38 -15.87
C ASP A 119 21.94 9.91 -14.51
N ILE A 120 21.70 9.00 -13.58
CA ILE A 120 21.28 9.29 -12.20
C ILE A 120 22.13 8.52 -11.18
N HIS A 121 23.28 7.99 -11.58
CA HIS A 121 24.10 7.12 -10.71
C HIS A 121 24.82 7.89 -9.59
N THR A 122 25.05 9.19 -9.78
CA THR A 122 25.64 10.07 -8.77
C THR A 122 24.72 11.22 -8.45
N VAL A 123 24.94 11.83 -7.28
CA VAL A 123 24.15 13.02 -6.86
C VAL A 123 24.30 14.17 -7.86
N ASP A 124 25.50 14.38 -8.40
CA ASP A 124 25.74 15.45 -9.39
C ASP A 124 25.07 15.14 -10.73
N ALA A 125 25.14 13.90 -11.24
CA ALA A 125 24.45 13.51 -12.46
C ALA A 125 22.92 13.65 -12.31
N PHE A 126 22.37 13.21 -11.18
CA PHE A 126 20.96 13.39 -10.86
C PHE A 126 20.57 14.87 -10.79
N LYS A 127 21.40 15.72 -10.15
CA LYS A 127 21.20 17.18 -10.10
C LYS A 127 21.17 17.77 -11.50
N GLN A 128 22.10 17.40 -12.38
CA GLN A 128 22.13 17.87 -13.77
C GLN A 128 20.89 17.38 -14.56
N THR A 129 20.47 16.14 -14.36
CA THR A 129 19.22 15.62 -14.95
C THR A 129 18.03 16.49 -14.60
N LEU A 130 17.87 16.84 -13.32
CA LEU A 130 16.77 17.70 -12.88
C LEU A 130 16.86 19.12 -13.44
N LEU A 131 18.06 19.70 -13.50
CA LEU A 131 18.27 21.05 -14.04
C LEU A 131 17.99 21.13 -15.54
N ASN A 132 18.37 20.10 -16.30
CA ASN A 132 18.22 20.05 -17.75
C ASN A 132 16.80 19.65 -18.20
N ALA A 133 16.03 18.98 -17.35
CA ALA A 133 14.64 18.63 -17.65
C ALA A 133 13.79 19.88 -17.89
N LYS A 134 12.90 19.86 -18.88
CA LYS A 134 11.92 20.95 -19.14
C LYS A 134 10.86 21.00 -18.05
N ALA A 135 10.43 19.83 -17.58
CA ALA A 135 9.50 19.69 -16.47
C ALA A 135 9.79 18.46 -15.64
N VAL A 136 9.57 18.55 -14.32
CA VAL A 136 9.78 17.48 -13.32
C VAL A 136 8.47 17.22 -12.59
N ALA A 137 8.02 15.97 -12.59
CA ALA A 137 6.76 15.57 -11.94
C ALA A 137 7.02 14.91 -10.58
N TYR A 138 6.29 15.35 -9.53
CA TYR A 138 6.33 14.74 -8.20
C TYR A 138 5.07 15.06 -7.38
N THR A 139 4.81 14.30 -6.31
CA THR A 139 3.67 14.56 -5.41
C THR A 139 4.04 15.56 -4.31
N THR A 140 3.07 16.36 -3.83
CA THR A 140 3.32 17.32 -2.74
C THR A 140 2.96 16.79 -1.35
N ALA A 141 2.01 15.85 -1.23
CA ALA A 141 1.59 15.27 0.05
C ALA A 141 2.07 13.83 0.29
N GLY A 142 2.59 13.16 -0.76
CA GLY A 142 3.18 11.81 -0.64
C GLY A 142 4.55 11.83 0.06
N GLN A 143 4.91 10.72 0.71
CA GLN A 143 6.20 10.61 1.42
C GLN A 143 7.40 10.74 0.47
N SER A 144 7.33 10.14 -0.73
CA SER A 144 8.37 10.28 -1.76
C SER A 144 8.55 11.73 -2.21
N GLY A 145 7.46 12.45 -2.38
CA GLY A 145 7.49 13.87 -2.76
C GLY A 145 8.06 14.76 -1.67
N GLN A 146 7.67 14.54 -0.41
CA GLN A 146 8.22 15.27 0.74
C GLN A 146 9.72 15.02 0.89
N HIS A 147 10.16 13.77 0.73
CA HIS A 147 11.60 13.45 0.69
C HIS A 147 12.31 14.17 -0.45
N PHE A 148 11.73 14.12 -1.66
CA PHE A 148 12.32 14.77 -2.84
C PHE A 148 12.44 16.29 -2.68
N ILE A 149 11.45 16.95 -2.11
CA ILE A 149 11.52 18.40 -1.79
C ILE A 149 12.72 18.68 -0.87
N GLY A 150 12.92 17.88 0.19
CA GLY A 150 14.09 18.01 1.06
C GLY A 150 15.42 17.74 0.33
N VAL A 151 15.45 16.82 -0.64
CA VAL A 151 16.61 16.60 -1.51
C VAL A 151 16.91 17.84 -2.36
N LEU A 152 15.89 18.46 -2.98
CA LEU A 152 16.07 19.68 -3.78
C LEU A 152 16.65 20.82 -2.96
N GLU A 153 16.21 20.98 -1.72
CA GLU A 153 16.74 21.98 -0.78
C GLU A 153 18.21 21.72 -0.45
N LYS A 154 18.57 20.47 -0.11
CA LYS A 154 19.96 20.08 0.15
C LYS A 154 20.88 20.29 -1.05
N LEU A 155 20.39 20.09 -2.27
CA LEU A 155 21.15 20.28 -3.51
C LEU A 155 21.21 21.76 -3.95
N GLY A 156 20.46 22.65 -3.30
CA GLY A 156 20.40 24.08 -3.64
C GLY A 156 19.73 24.39 -4.97
N ILE A 157 18.82 23.52 -5.44
CA ILE A 157 18.10 23.66 -6.74
C ILE A 157 16.58 23.70 -6.58
N ALA A 158 16.09 23.91 -5.37
CA ALA A 158 14.65 23.84 -5.10
C ALA A 158 13.85 24.83 -5.95
N GLU A 159 14.28 26.08 -6.04
CA GLU A 159 13.56 27.11 -6.81
C GLU A 159 13.56 26.83 -8.31
N GLN A 160 14.71 26.38 -8.88
CA GLN A 160 14.80 26.05 -10.30
C GLN A 160 13.89 24.88 -10.68
N VAL A 161 13.78 23.85 -9.82
CA VAL A 161 12.93 22.68 -10.09
C VAL A 161 11.45 23.02 -9.83
N LYS A 162 11.13 23.74 -8.76
CA LYS A 162 9.76 24.18 -8.46
C LYS A 162 9.14 25.02 -9.57
N ALA A 163 9.94 25.90 -10.21
CA ALA A 163 9.48 26.76 -11.31
C ALA A 163 8.98 25.98 -12.54
N LYS A 164 9.39 24.73 -12.71
CA LYS A 164 9.00 23.83 -13.82
C LYS A 164 8.35 22.53 -13.35
N ALA A 165 7.85 22.53 -12.11
CA ALA A 165 7.25 21.33 -11.53
C ALA A 165 5.84 21.06 -12.06
N LYS A 166 5.52 19.78 -12.29
CA LYS A 166 4.18 19.26 -12.47
C LYS A 166 3.82 18.47 -11.22
N THR A 167 2.92 18.98 -10.41
CA THR A 167 2.63 18.39 -9.10
C THR A 167 1.16 18.07 -8.90
N THR A 168 0.91 17.06 -8.07
CA THR A 168 -0.40 16.72 -7.51
C THR A 168 -0.24 16.46 -6.01
N PRO A 169 -1.29 16.61 -5.19
CA PRO A 169 -1.24 16.21 -3.78
C PRO A 169 -0.91 14.72 -3.59
N GLY A 170 -1.40 13.88 -4.49
CA GLY A 170 -1.19 12.43 -4.52
C GLY A 170 -1.62 11.85 -5.86
N GLY A 171 -1.43 10.54 -6.06
CA GLY A 171 -1.76 9.86 -7.31
C GLY A 171 -0.53 9.65 -8.21
N ALA A 172 -0.76 9.21 -9.45
CA ALA A 172 0.29 8.74 -10.36
C ALA A 172 0.92 9.91 -11.13
N VAL A 173 1.96 10.54 -10.59
CA VAL A 173 2.66 11.65 -11.29
C VAL A 173 3.37 11.20 -12.57
N ALA A 174 3.67 9.91 -12.71
CA ALA A 174 4.22 9.34 -13.93
C ALA A 174 3.29 9.51 -15.16
N GLU A 175 1.99 9.78 -14.96
CA GLU A 175 1.08 10.10 -16.05
C GLU A 175 1.49 11.37 -16.80
N PHE A 176 2.08 12.39 -16.13
CA PHE A 176 2.60 13.57 -16.81
C PHE A 176 3.73 13.19 -17.78
N VAL A 177 4.56 12.22 -17.39
CA VAL A 177 5.65 11.72 -18.25
C VAL A 177 5.07 10.90 -19.42
N ALA A 178 4.11 10.02 -19.17
CA ALA A 178 3.45 9.24 -20.23
C ALA A 178 2.81 10.14 -21.29
N LYS A 179 2.19 11.24 -20.88
CA LYS A 179 1.57 12.27 -21.75
C LYS A 179 2.58 13.21 -22.41
N GLY A 180 3.87 13.18 -22.01
CA GLY A 180 4.92 14.08 -22.49
C GLY A 180 4.84 15.50 -21.89
N GLU A 181 4.14 15.67 -20.79
CA GLU A 181 4.01 16.95 -20.07
C GLU A 181 5.16 17.17 -19.07
N ALA A 182 5.92 16.11 -18.74
CA ALA A 182 7.14 16.16 -17.97
C ALA A 182 8.19 15.21 -18.57
N ASP A 183 9.46 15.55 -18.42
CA ASP A 183 10.57 14.71 -18.89
C ASP A 183 10.90 13.59 -17.90
N VAL A 184 10.79 13.91 -16.60
CA VAL A 184 11.09 12.96 -15.51
C VAL A 184 9.99 13.01 -14.45
N ALA A 185 9.73 11.84 -13.83
CA ALA A 185 8.88 11.71 -12.66
C ALA A 185 9.66 11.11 -11.50
N ILE A 186 9.42 11.63 -10.30
CA ILE A 186 10.02 11.18 -9.04
C ILE A 186 8.90 10.71 -8.12
N GLN A 187 8.88 9.39 -7.84
CA GLN A 187 7.88 8.76 -6.96
C GLN A 187 8.40 7.41 -6.43
N LEU A 188 7.59 6.66 -5.68
CA LEU A 188 7.91 5.29 -5.31
C LEU A 188 8.03 4.41 -6.57
N ILE A 189 9.06 3.58 -6.64
CA ILE A 189 9.35 2.75 -7.82
C ILE A 189 8.13 1.95 -8.31
N PRO A 190 7.36 1.25 -7.46
CA PRO A 190 6.18 0.50 -7.93
C PRO A 190 5.06 1.38 -8.49
N GLU A 191 4.93 2.62 -7.99
CA GLU A 191 3.96 3.57 -8.51
C GLU A 191 4.34 4.04 -9.91
N LEU A 192 5.63 4.32 -10.13
CA LEU A 192 6.17 4.67 -11.46
C LEU A 192 5.97 3.52 -12.45
N ALA A 193 6.35 2.31 -12.05
CA ALA A 193 6.27 1.10 -12.89
C ALA A 193 4.83 0.69 -13.25
N SER A 194 3.83 1.17 -12.49
CA SER A 194 2.43 0.83 -12.73
C SER A 194 1.76 1.64 -13.85
N VAL A 195 2.41 2.70 -14.33
CA VAL A 195 1.85 3.60 -15.36
C VAL A 195 2.29 3.14 -16.75
N PRO A 196 1.35 2.75 -17.64
CA PRO A 196 1.68 2.42 -19.02
C PRO A 196 2.35 3.58 -19.76
N GLY A 197 3.33 3.26 -20.63
CA GLY A 197 4.07 4.28 -21.40
C GLY A 197 5.17 4.98 -20.62
N VAL A 198 5.51 4.46 -19.44
CA VAL A 198 6.59 4.95 -18.58
C VAL A 198 7.65 3.87 -18.41
N GLU A 199 8.91 4.27 -18.34
CA GLU A 199 10.06 3.42 -18.06
C GLU A 199 10.81 3.92 -16.83
N VAL A 200 10.99 3.03 -15.86
CA VAL A 200 11.78 3.32 -14.65
C VAL A 200 13.25 3.34 -15.04
N VAL A 201 13.94 4.44 -14.73
CA VAL A 201 15.38 4.59 -14.92
C VAL A 201 16.14 3.86 -13.82
N GLY A 202 15.74 4.04 -12.58
CA GLY A 202 16.35 3.42 -11.41
C GLY A 202 15.96 4.14 -10.11
N PRO A 203 16.57 3.68 -8.98
CA PRO A 203 16.47 4.37 -7.69
C PRO A 203 17.23 5.69 -7.70
N LEU A 204 16.96 6.56 -6.72
CA LEU A 204 17.81 7.73 -6.47
C LEU A 204 19.23 7.29 -6.11
N PRO A 205 20.27 8.14 -6.33
CA PRO A 205 21.61 7.90 -5.81
C PRO A 205 21.62 7.52 -4.34
N ALA A 206 22.51 6.59 -3.94
CA ALA A 206 22.50 5.99 -2.61
C ALA A 206 22.57 7.02 -1.47
N GLU A 207 23.33 8.10 -1.67
CA GLU A 207 23.56 9.17 -0.69
C GLU A 207 22.31 10.00 -0.38
N ILE A 208 21.35 9.99 -1.30
CA ILE A 208 20.08 10.74 -1.19
C ILE A 208 18.85 9.82 -1.27
N GLN A 209 19.04 8.51 -1.32
CA GLN A 209 17.96 7.54 -1.32
C GLN A 209 17.28 7.47 0.04
N THR A 210 15.99 7.19 0.02
CA THR A 210 15.25 6.79 1.21
C THR A 210 14.32 5.61 0.88
N TYR A 211 14.09 4.78 1.89
CA TYR A 211 13.12 3.70 1.82
C TYR A 211 11.92 4.06 2.69
N ILE A 212 10.78 4.13 2.05
CA ILE A 212 9.51 4.34 2.75
C ILE A 212 9.02 2.98 3.26
N VAL A 213 8.95 2.81 4.56
CA VAL A 213 8.35 1.64 5.19
C VAL A 213 6.83 1.79 5.17
N LEU A 214 6.14 0.73 4.76
CA LEU A 214 4.69 0.63 4.78
C LEU A 214 4.28 -0.36 5.87
N THR A 215 3.59 0.15 6.88
CA THR A 215 3.19 -0.56 8.10
C THR A 215 1.68 -0.71 8.13
N GLY A 216 1.21 -1.94 8.31
CA GLY A 216 -0.20 -2.25 8.56
C GLY A 216 -0.57 -2.06 10.02
N GLY A 217 -1.78 -1.58 10.28
CA GLY A 217 -2.36 -1.49 11.61
C GLY A 217 -3.85 -1.79 11.58
N ILE A 218 -4.41 -2.31 12.67
CA ILE A 218 -5.82 -2.69 12.79
C ILE A 218 -6.60 -1.56 13.46
N GLY A 219 -7.73 -1.19 12.89
CA GLY A 219 -8.62 -0.18 13.44
C GLY A 219 -9.19 -0.60 14.80
N THR A 220 -9.20 0.33 15.78
CA THR A 220 -9.79 0.05 17.10
C THR A 220 -11.28 -0.32 16.97
N ASN A 221 -11.99 0.32 16.03
CA ASN A 221 -13.39 0.10 15.72
C ASN A 221 -13.58 -0.80 14.48
N ALA A 222 -12.60 -1.63 14.14
CA ALA A 222 -12.72 -2.58 13.04
C ALA A 222 -13.94 -3.48 13.21
N LYS A 223 -14.75 -3.59 12.16
CA LYS A 223 -15.98 -4.42 12.15
C LYS A 223 -15.64 -5.90 12.16
N ASP A 224 -14.54 -6.27 11.49
CA ASP A 224 -14.01 -7.63 11.46
C ASP A 224 -12.52 -7.64 11.84
N LYS A 225 -12.25 -7.70 13.13
CA LYS A 225 -10.86 -7.77 13.66
C LYS A 225 -10.15 -9.06 13.28
N VAL A 226 -10.88 -10.16 13.16
CA VAL A 226 -10.30 -11.46 12.79
C VAL A 226 -9.87 -11.45 11.33
N GLY A 227 -10.73 -10.96 10.43
CA GLY A 227 -10.40 -10.77 9.02
C GLY A 227 -9.27 -9.76 8.80
N ALA A 228 -9.25 -8.67 9.56
CA ALA A 228 -8.17 -7.68 9.52
C ALA A 228 -6.81 -8.30 9.92
N GLN A 229 -6.79 -9.12 10.99
CA GLN A 229 -5.58 -9.87 11.40
C GLN A 229 -5.15 -10.88 10.34
N ALA A 230 -6.12 -11.59 9.73
CA ALA A 230 -5.85 -12.55 8.66
C ALA A 230 -5.19 -11.86 7.45
N LEU A 231 -5.66 -10.68 7.06
CA LEU A 231 -5.06 -9.89 5.97
C LEU A 231 -3.61 -9.51 6.27
N ILE A 232 -3.34 -8.94 7.46
CA ILE A 232 -1.97 -8.55 7.83
C ILE A 232 -1.05 -9.78 7.85
N LYS A 233 -1.51 -10.92 8.40
CA LYS A 233 -0.76 -12.16 8.41
C LYS A 233 -0.52 -12.68 6.99
N TYR A 234 -1.52 -12.63 6.13
CA TYR A 234 -1.42 -13.05 4.73
C TYR A 234 -0.35 -12.27 3.96
N LEU A 235 -0.29 -10.95 4.14
CA LEU A 235 0.72 -10.09 3.51
C LEU A 235 2.16 -10.37 3.97
N LYS A 236 2.36 -11.15 5.02
CA LYS A 236 3.67 -11.64 5.52
C LYS A 236 3.99 -13.08 5.11
N THR A 237 3.11 -13.74 4.36
CA THR A 237 3.38 -15.10 3.87
C THR A 237 4.51 -15.12 2.83
N PRO A 238 5.22 -16.25 2.67
CA PRO A 238 6.24 -16.38 1.63
C PRO A 238 5.73 -16.06 0.22
N ALA A 239 4.48 -16.43 -0.10
CA ALA A 239 3.85 -16.13 -1.38
C ALA A 239 3.67 -14.61 -1.57
N ALA A 240 3.14 -13.91 -0.57
CA ALA A 240 2.98 -12.45 -0.62
C ALA A 240 4.35 -11.73 -0.70
N ILE A 241 5.34 -12.18 0.06
CA ILE A 241 6.72 -11.66 0.01
C ILE A 241 7.32 -11.82 -1.40
N SER A 242 7.06 -12.94 -2.08
CA SER A 242 7.51 -13.14 -3.46
C SER A 242 6.91 -12.12 -4.42
N VAL A 243 5.61 -11.85 -4.31
CA VAL A 243 4.92 -10.83 -5.11
C VAL A 243 5.44 -9.42 -4.79
N ILE A 244 5.63 -9.09 -3.51
CA ILE A 244 6.19 -7.80 -3.07
C ILE A 244 7.56 -7.57 -3.73
N LYS A 245 8.45 -8.58 -3.70
CA LYS A 245 9.77 -8.50 -4.35
C LYS A 245 9.65 -8.36 -5.88
N ALA A 246 8.76 -9.12 -6.52
CA ALA A 246 8.53 -9.03 -7.96
C ALA A 246 8.04 -7.64 -8.42
N LYS A 247 7.41 -6.87 -7.51
CA LYS A 247 7.02 -5.47 -7.77
C LYS A 247 8.10 -4.44 -7.42
N GLY A 248 9.36 -4.87 -7.19
CA GLY A 248 10.48 -3.96 -6.92
C GLY A 248 10.49 -3.37 -5.51
N MET A 249 9.85 -4.06 -4.56
CA MET A 249 9.85 -3.69 -3.15
C MET A 249 10.66 -4.70 -2.32
N GLU A 250 11.11 -4.27 -1.14
CA GLU A 250 11.69 -5.15 -0.14
C GLU A 250 10.62 -5.54 0.89
N PRO A 251 10.63 -6.78 1.45
CA PRO A 251 9.75 -7.11 2.57
C PRO A 251 10.11 -6.28 3.80
N GLY A 252 9.09 -5.90 4.58
CA GLY A 252 9.25 -5.15 5.82
C GLY A 252 9.61 -6.02 7.02
#